data_a40e5d7223981608b75d2b3c678d233b
#
_entry.id   a40e5d7223981608b75d2b3c678d233b
#
_cell.length_a   1.000
_cell.length_b   1.000
_cell.length_c   1.000
_cell.angle_alpha   90.00
_cell.angle_beta   90.00
_cell.angle_gamma   90.00
#
_symmetry.space_group_name_H-M   'P 1'
#
loop_
_entity.id
_entity.type
_entity.pdbx_description
1 polymer ?
#
loop_
_entity_poly.entity_id
_entity_poly.type
_entity_poly.pdbx_seq_one_letter_code
_entity_poly.pdbx_strand_id
1 'polypeptide(L)'
;MTPPREKIPIASDHAGFELKQKLRAALEGMGYEVQDLGTNSPSSTDYADYAHPLAREVSTGQVRRGVLLCGTGLGMSYVANRYPRVRASVAWAPEIAELARRHNDANVLVLPARFLSEEDGVSILRTWLETPFEGGRHERRVEKIERTGEEEA
;
A
#
# COMPACT_ATOMS: atom_id res chain seq x y z
N MET A 1 6.64 5.39 29.03
CA MET A 1 5.76 5.93 27.97
C MET A 1 5.69 4.96 26.80
N THR A 2 4.49 4.71 26.33
CA THR A 2 4.30 3.91 25.12
C THR A 2 4.64 4.77 23.90
N PRO A 3 5.49 4.28 22.97
CA PRO A 3 5.75 5.05 21.75
C PRO A 3 4.47 5.27 20.95
N PRO A 4 4.38 6.37 20.19
CA PRO A 4 3.23 6.58 19.30
C PRO A 4 3.12 5.41 18.32
N ARG A 5 1.89 5.00 18.04
CA ARG A 5 1.63 3.96 17.04
C ARG A 5 1.89 4.52 15.65
N GLU A 6 2.44 3.70 14.78
CA GLU A 6 2.56 4.07 13.38
C GLU A 6 1.16 4.19 12.78
N LYS A 7 0.89 5.31 12.11
CA LYS A 7 -0.38 5.53 11.43
C LYS A 7 -0.31 4.95 10.01
N ILE A 8 -1.26 4.08 9.71
CA ILE A 8 -1.38 3.46 8.38
C ILE A 8 -2.68 3.96 7.74
N PRO A 9 -2.61 4.80 6.71
CA PRO A 9 -3.79 5.13 5.93
C PRO A 9 -4.18 3.94 5.05
N ILE A 10 -5.47 3.71 4.93
CA ILE A 10 -6.04 2.66 4.10
C ILE A 10 -7.22 3.24 3.31
N ALA A 11 -7.30 2.89 2.03
CA ALA A 11 -8.38 3.36 1.17
C ALA A 11 -8.71 2.29 0.13
N SER A 12 -9.97 2.30 -0.31
CA SER A 12 -10.45 1.40 -1.34
C SER A 12 -11.53 2.07 -2.17
N ASP A 13 -11.78 1.52 -3.37
CA ASP A 13 -13.03 1.79 -4.06
C ASP A 13 -14.10 0.81 -3.56
N HIS A 14 -15.25 0.79 -4.25
CA HIS A 14 -16.35 -0.10 -3.87
C HIS A 14 -15.98 -1.59 -3.90
N ALA A 15 -15.13 -2.00 -4.84
CA ALA A 15 -14.73 -3.41 -4.97
C ALA A 15 -13.88 -3.89 -3.80
N GLY A 16 -13.11 -2.98 -3.19
CA GLY A 16 -12.26 -3.30 -2.04
C GLY A 16 -12.87 -2.99 -0.69
N PHE A 17 -14.09 -2.48 -0.65
CA PHE A 17 -14.69 -1.99 0.59
C PHE A 17 -14.78 -3.06 1.68
N GLU A 18 -15.32 -4.23 1.35
CA GLU A 18 -15.50 -5.29 2.35
C GLU A 18 -14.17 -5.80 2.90
N LEU A 19 -13.19 -6.04 2.02
CA LEU A 19 -11.87 -6.48 2.47
C LEU A 19 -11.19 -5.38 3.28
N LYS A 20 -11.36 -4.12 2.91
CA LYS A 20 -10.81 -3.00 3.68
C LYS A 20 -11.30 -3.01 5.12
N GLN A 21 -12.57 -3.28 5.34
CA GLN A 21 -13.12 -3.34 6.70
C GLN A 21 -12.44 -4.43 7.54
N LYS A 22 -12.15 -5.58 6.93
CA LYS A 22 -11.44 -6.67 7.61
C LYS A 22 -9.99 -6.31 7.91
N LEU A 23 -9.33 -5.64 6.96
CA LEU A 23 -7.94 -5.23 7.14
C LEU A 23 -7.80 -4.14 8.20
N ARG A 24 -8.78 -3.26 8.33
CA ARG A 24 -8.80 -2.26 9.40
C ARG A 24 -8.75 -2.93 10.77
N ALA A 25 -9.59 -3.92 10.98
CA ALA A 25 -9.62 -4.67 12.24
C ALA A 25 -8.28 -5.38 12.48
N ALA A 26 -7.70 -5.97 11.44
CA ALA A 26 -6.41 -6.64 11.55
C ALA A 26 -5.29 -5.64 11.91
N LEU A 27 -5.27 -4.47 11.28
CA LEU A 27 -4.27 -3.44 11.57
C LEU A 27 -4.36 -2.97 13.03
N GLU A 28 -5.55 -2.72 13.52
CA GLU A 28 -5.76 -2.34 14.91
C GLU A 28 -5.27 -3.42 15.86
N GLY A 29 -5.58 -4.67 15.54
CA GLY A 29 -5.12 -5.82 16.32
C GLY A 29 -3.61 -5.99 16.34
N MET A 30 -2.93 -5.53 15.29
CA MET A 30 -1.47 -5.56 15.19
C MET A 30 -0.80 -4.35 15.88
N GLY A 31 -1.59 -3.40 16.38
CA GLY A 31 -1.06 -2.25 17.11
C GLY A 31 -0.86 -0.99 16.30
N TYR A 32 -1.41 -0.92 15.09
CA TYR A 32 -1.31 0.29 14.26
C TYR A 32 -2.50 1.22 14.49
N GLU A 33 -2.28 2.51 14.26
CA GLU A 33 -3.35 3.50 14.18
C GLU A 33 -3.86 3.51 12.74
N VAL A 34 -5.15 3.29 12.54
CA VAL A 34 -5.73 3.22 11.19
C VAL A 34 -6.38 4.55 10.81
N GLN A 35 -6.03 5.05 9.63
CA GLN A 35 -6.69 6.21 9.04
C GLN A 35 -7.48 5.74 7.81
N ASP A 36 -8.79 5.68 7.93
CA ASP A 36 -9.64 5.25 6.83
C ASP A 36 -9.95 6.43 5.92
N LEU A 37 -9.41 6.43 4.71
CA LEU A 37 -9.60 7.48 3.71
C LEU A 37 -10.76 7.19 2.74
N GLY A 38 -11.56 6.16 3.01
CA GLY A 38 -12.73 5.81 2.21
C GLY A 38 -12.44 4.61 1.28
N THR A 39 -13.40 4.12 0.52
CA THR A 39 -14.80 4.53 0.52
C THR A 39 -15.53 4.00 1.76
N ASN A 40 -16.76 4.49 1.97
CA ASN A 40 -17.53 4.15 3.17
C ASN A 40 -18.74 3.29 2.88
N SER A 41 -18.91 2.83 1.64
CA SER A 41 -20.02 1.98 1.25
C SER A 41 -19.65 1.14 0.02
N PRO A 42 -20.47 0.08 -0.29
CA PRO A 42 -20.23 -0.72 -1.49
C PRO A 42 -20.76 -0.06 -2.78
N SER A 43 -21.26 1.15 -2.72
CA SER A 43 -21.77 1.87 -3.90
C SER A 43 -20.61 2.22 -4.84
N SER A 44 -20.87 2.14 -6.15
CA SER A 44 -19.86 2.38 -7.19
C SER A 44 -19.13 3.71 -7.02
N THR A 45 -17.81 3.66 -7.08
CA THR A 45 -16.92 4.82 -6.95
C THR A 45 -15.74 4.67 -7.90
N ASP A 46 -14.96 5.73 -8.07
CA ASP A 46 -13.77 5.73 -8.90
C ASP A 46 -12.52 5.53 -8.02
N TYR A 47 -11.74 4.49 -8.32
CA TYR A 47 -10.56 4.16 -7.52
C TYR A 47 -9.57 5.33 -7.39
N ALA A 48 -9.44 6.15 -8.43
CA ALA A 48 -8.51 7.28 -8.42
C ALA A 48 -8.81 8.30 -7.31
N ASP A 49 -10.08 8.51 -7.00
CA ASP A 49 -10.47 9.46 -5.95
C ASP A 49 -9.94 9.07 -4.58
N TYR A 50 -9.70 7.78 -4.37
CA TYR A 50 -9.19 7.25 -3.10
C TYR A 50 -7.70 7.01 -3.12
N ALA A 51 -7.12 6.78 -4.30
CA ALA A 51 -5.68 6.58 -4.43
C ALA A 51 -4.90 7.90 -4.25
N HIS A 52 -5.39 8.99 -4.83
CA HIS A 52 -4.67 10.27 -4.78
C HIS A 52 -4.40 10.77 -3.35
N PRO A 53 -5.38 10.85 -2.44
CA PRO A 53 -5.11 11.34 -1.09
C PRO A 53 -4.08 10.49 -0.34
N LEU A 54 -4.18 9.18 -0.41
CA LEU A 54 -3.25 8.28 0.26
C LEU A 54 -1.85 8.42 -0.31
N ALA A 55 -1.73 8.42 -1.63
CA ALA A 55 -0.43 8.54 -2.29
C ALA A 55 0.25 9.87 -1.94
N ARG A 56 -0.54 10.94 -1.83
CA ARG A 56 -0.02 12.25 -1.44
C ARG A 56 0.56 12.24 -0.03
N GLU A 57 -0.10 11.58 0.92
CA GLU A 57 0.40 11.47 2.28
C GLU A 57 1.72 10.72 2.35
N VAL A 58 1.86 9.64 1.58
CA VAL A 58 3.12 8.90 1.51
C VAL A 58 4.19 9.73 0.80
N SER A 59 3.85 10.35 -0.31
CA SER A 59 4.78 11.15 -1.11
C SER A 59 5.39 12.31 -0.33
N THR A 60 4.58 12.97 0.51
CA THR A 60 5.04 14.13 1.30
C THR A 60 5.70 13.73 2.62
N GLY A 61 5.69 12.45 2.96
CA GLY A 61 6.29 11.98 4.21
C GLY A 61 5.42 12.13 5.44
N GLN A 62 4.13 12.50 5.27
CA GLN A 62 3.20 12.55 6.40
C GLN A 62 3.05 11.19 7.06
N VAL A 63 3.08 10.12 6.25
CA VAL A 63 3.07 8.75 6.71
C VAL A 63 4.16 7.98 5.99
N ARG A 64 4.61 6.89 6.59
CA ARG A 64 5.65 6.05 5.99
C ARG A 64 5.09 5.07 4.97
N ARG A 65 3.91 4.55 5.23
CA ARG A 65 3.33 3.44 4.46
C ARG A 65 1.82 3.59 4.36
N GLY A 66 1.25 2.97 3.32
CA GLY A 66 -0.20 2.96 3.15
C GLY A 66 -0.68 1.70 2.44
N VAL A 67 -1.99 1.48 2.47
CA VAL A 67 -2.64 0.30 1.88
C VAL A 67 -3.79 0.74 1.00
N LEU A 68 -3.80 0.26 -0.24
CA LEU A 68 -4.85 0.54 -1.21
C LEU A 68 -5.46 -0.77 -1.72
N LEU A 69 -6.77 -0.75 -1.96
CA LEU A 69 -7.49 -1.89 -2.49
C LEU A 69 -8.44 -1.46 -3.61
N CYS A 70 -8.45 -2.21 -4.70
CA CYS A 70 -9.53 -2.16 -5.68
C CYS A 70 -9.71 -3.56 -6.25
N GLY A 71 -10.55 -3.75 -7.25
CA GLY A 71 -10.86 -5.08 -7.74
C GLY A 71 -9.64 -5.88 -8.18
N THR A 72 -8.77 -5.28 -9.00
CA THR A 72 -7.54 -5.92 -9.50
C THR A 72 -6.27 -5.35 -8.86
N GLY A 73 -6.38 -4.22 -8.18
CA GLY A 73 -5.23 -3.47 -7.69
C GLY A 73 -4.53 -2.62 -8.75
N LEU A 74 -4.78 -2.88 -10.02
CA LEU A 74 -4.03 -2.24 -11.11
C LEU A 74 -4.27 -0.73 -11.16
N GLY A 75 -5.53 -0.30 -11.16
CA GLY A 75 -5.86 1.13 -11.22
C GLY A 75 -5.27 1.92 -10.06
N MET A 76 -5.39 1.38 -8.85
CA MET A 76 -4.79 1.99 -7.66
C MET A 76 -3.27 2.15 -7.81
N SER A 77 -2.60 1.12 -8.32
CA SER A 77 -1.15 1.16 -8.48
C SER A 77 -0.72 2.19 -9.53
N TYR A 78 -1.49 2.33 -10.61
CA TYR A 78 -1.19 3.32 -11.65
C TYR A 78 -1.22 4.74 -11.09
N VAL A 79 -2.24 5.04 -10.31
CA VAL A 79 -2.39 6.36 -9.72
C VAL A 79 -1.30 6.62 -8.69
N ALA A 80 -1.12 5.69 -7.76
CA ALA A 80 -0.17 5.87 -6.66
C ALA A 80 1.26 6.05 -7.16
N ASN A 81 1.66 5.29 -8.17
CA ASN A 81 3.02 5.36 -8.70
C ASN A 81 3.34 6.62 -9.51
N ARG A 82 2.36 7.50 -9.72
CA ARG A 82 2.62 8.80 -10.34
C ARG A 82 3.19 9.82 -9.34
N TYR A 83 3.16 9.53 -8.07
CA TYR A 83 3.64 10.43 -7.04
C TYR A 83 5.12 10.16 -6.73
N PRO A 84 5.94 11.23 -6.60
CA PRO A 84 7.35 11.05 -6.24
C PRO A 84 7.50 10.27 -4.93
N ARG A 85 8.49 9.41 -4.88
CA ARG A 85 8.84 8.61 -3.70
C ARG A 85 7.78 7.57 -3.30
N VAL A 86 6.75 7.38 -4.12
CA VAL A 86 5.75 6.33 -3.89
C VAL A 86 6.12 5.10 -4.72
N ARG A 87 6.25 3.96 -4.05
CA ARG A 87 6.50 2.67 -4.67
C ARG A 87 5.36 1.74 -4.27
N ALA A 88 4.31 1.77 -5.10
CA ALA A 88 3.11 0.97 -4.88
C ALA A 88 3.25 -0.36 -5.60
N SER A 89 3.03 -1.45 -4.87
CA SER A 89 3.16 -2.80 -5.40
C SER A 89 1.87 -3.57 -5.24
N VAL A 90 1.34 -4.10 -6.34
CA VAL A 90 0.23 -5.03 -6.29
C VAL A 90 0.78 -6.37 -5.80
N ALA A 91 0.23 -6.90 -4.71
CA ALA A 91 0.64 -8.18 -4.18
C ALA A 91 -0.57 -9.10 -4.05
N TRP A 92 -0.46 -10.26 -4.66
CA TRP A 92 -1.52 -11.28 -4.68
C TRP A 92 -1.15 -12.53 -3.87
N ALA A 93 0.03 -12.54 -3.29
CA ALA A 93 0.52 -13.62 -2.45
C ALA A 93 1.52 -13.06 -1.44
N PRO A 94 1.69 -13.71 -0.28
CA PRO A 94 2.66 -13.25 0.73
C PRO A 94 4.09 -13.14 0.19
N GLU A 95 4.51 -14.06 -0.70
CA GLU A 95 5.86 -14.01 -1.28
C GLU A 95 6.11 -12.73 -2.06
N ILE A 96 5.10 -12.25 -2.80
CA ILE A 96 5.24 -11.00 -3.57
C ILE A 96 5.33 -9.81 -2.62
N ALA A 97 4.53 -9.80 -1.57
CA ALA A 97 4.59 -8.73 -0.56
C ALA A 97 5.95 -8.69 0.12
N GLU A 98 6.51 -9.84 0.45
CA GLU A 98 7.82 -9.95 1.05
C GLU A 98 8.91 -9.38 0.13
N LEU A 99 8.90 -9.80 -1.13
CA LEU A 99 9.91 -9.33 -2.10
C LEU A 99 9.76 -7.84 -2.40
N ALA A 100 8.52 -7.34 -2.47
CA ALA A 100 8.28 -5.91 -2.67
C ALA A 100 8.91 -5.08 -1.54
N ARG A 101 8.89 -5.59 -0.31
CA ARG A 101 9.56 -4.92 0.80
C ARG A 101 11.07 -5.11 0.75
N ARG A 102 11.51 -6.36 0.69
CA ARG A 102 12.95 -6.69 0.81
C ARG A 102 13.78 -6.10 -0.31
N HIS A 103 13.28 -6.14 -1.54
CA HIS A 103 14.04 -5.72 -2.72
C HIS A 103 13.71 -4.32 -3.20
N ASN A 104 12.46 -3.89 -3.09
CA ASN A 104 12.00 -2.66 -3.71
C ASN A 104 11.59 -1.57 -2.73
N ASP A 105 11.64 -1.85 -1.45
CA ASP A 105 11.22 -0.89 -0.41
C ASP A 105 9.84 -0.30 -0.72
N ALA A 106 8.90 -1.16 -1.11
CA ALA A 106 7.55 -0.73 -1.42
C ALA A 106 6.90 -0.09 -0.20
N ASN A 107 6.37 1.11 -0.35
CA ASN A 107 5.74 1.85 0.74
C ASN A 107 4.22 1.97 0.61
N VAL A 108 3.65 1.45 -0.48
CA VAL A 108 2.21 1.31 -0.64
C VAL A 108 1.92 -0.12 -1.08
N LEU A 109 1.16 -0.83 -0.25
CA LEU A 109 0.67 -2.16 -0.58
C LEU A 109 -0.65 -2.02 -1.31
N VAL A 110 -0.78 -2.65 -2.46
CA VAL A 110 -2.02 -2.62 -3.24
C VAL A 110 -2.56 -4.05 -3.36
N LEU A 111 -3.82 -4.24 -2.95
CA LEU A 111 -4.43 -5.56 -2.92
C LEU A 111 -5.54 -5.71 -3.97
N PRO A 112 -5.50 -6.82 -4.76
CA PRO A 112 -6.54 -7.13 -5.74
C PRO A 112 -7.72 -7.83 -5.06
N ALA A 113 -8.63 -7.04 -4.49
CA ALA A 113 -9.67 -7.53 -3.57
C ALA A 113 -10.58 -8.62 -4.17
N ARG A 114 -10.83 -8.58 -5.49
CA ARG A 114 -11.68 -9.59 -6.13
C ARG A 114 -11.03 -10.95 -6.27
N PHE A 115 -9.73 -11.04 -6.06
CA PHE A 115 -8.94 -12.26 -6.24
C PHE A 115 -8.39 -12.81 -4.93
N LEU A 116 -8.79 -12.24 -3.80
CA LEU A 116 -8.28 -12.63 -2.49
C LEU A 116 -9.42 -12.98 -1.54
N SER A 117 -9.19 -14.02 -0.72
CA SER A 117 -10.02 -14.26 0.44
C SER A 117 -9.62 -13.29 1.54
N GLU A 118 -10.43 -13.17 2.58
CA GLU A 118 -10.10 -12.38 3.76
C GLU A 118 -8.79 -12.87 4.39
N GLU A 119 -8.63 -14.18 4.53
CA GLU A 119 -7.42 -14.78 5.10
C GLU A 119 -6.18 -14.44 4.29
N ASP A 120 -6.27 -14.52 2.97
CA ASP A 120 -5.17 -14.16 2.08
C ASP A 120 -4.80 -12.70 2.23
N GLY A 121 -5.80 -11.82 2.27
CA GLY A 121 -5.58 -10.39 2.44
C GLY A 121 -4.84 -10.06 3.73
N VAL A 122 -5.27 -10.67 4.85
CA VAL A 122 -4.62 -10.47 6.14
C VAL A 122 -3.19 -11.01 6.15
N SER A 123 -2.98 -12.19 5.55
CA SER A 123 -1.65 -12.80 5.47
C SER A 123 -0.69 -11.94 4.66
N ILE A 124 -1.13 -11.44 3.52
CA ILE A 124 -0.32 -10.55 2.68
C ILE A 124 0.01 -9.25 3.43
N LEU A 125 -0.99 -8.66 4.07
CA LEU A 125 -0.79 -7.43 4.84
C LEU A 125 0.23 -7.63 5.96
N ARG A 126 0.10 -8.69 6.74
CA ARG A 126 1.01 -8.99 7.84
C ARG A 126 2.45 -9.17 7.34
N THR A 127 2.62 -9.98 6.30
CA THR A 127 3.94 -10.21 5.71
C THR A 127 4.57 -8.90 5.26
N TRP A 128 3.79 -8.05 4.57
CA TRP A 128 4.29 -6.76 4.10
C TRP A 128 4.71 -5.85 5.26
N LEU A 129 3.88 -5.77 6.31
CA LEU A 129 4.16 -4.90 7.46
C LEU A 129 5.40 -5.36 8.24
N GLU A 130 5.61 -6.66 8.35
CA GLU A 130 6.68 -7.25 9.16
C GLU A 130 8.02 -7.38 8.43
N THR A 131 8.05 -7.16 7.11
CA THR A 131 9.27 -7.36 6.32
C THR A 131 10.02 -6.04 6.15
N PRO A 132 11.28 -5.96 6.63
CA PRO A 132 12.09 -4.75 6.43
C PRO A 132 12.72 -4.74 5.03
N PHE A 133 13.16 -3.54 4.61
CA PHE A 133 13.96 -3.40 3.39
C PHE A 133 15.34 -4.00 3.64
N GLU A 134 15.80 -4.82 2.72
CA GLU A 134 17.09 -5.49 2.82
C GLU A 134 18.28 -4.53 2.62
N GLY A 135 18.09 -3.48 1.82
CA GLY A 135 19.17 -2.54 1.52
C GLY A 135 20.23 -3.14 0.61
N GLY A 136 21.49 -2.85 0.91
CA GLY A 136 22.61 -3.38 0.13
C GLY A 136 22.53 -3.01 -1.35
N ARG A 137 22.67 -4.02 -2.23
CA ARG A 137 22.63 -3.80 -3.69
C ARG A 137 21.29 -3.26 -4.20
N HIS A 138 20.22 -3.46 -3.43
CA HIS A 138 18.88 -3.00 -3.83
C HIS A 138 18.71 -1.49 -3.66
N GLU A 139 19.44 -0.88 -2.76
CA GLU A 139 19.32 0.55 -2.46
C GLU A 139 19.59 1.42 -3.68
N ARG A 140 20.66 1.14 -4.41
CA ARG A 140 20.99 1.87 -5.64
C ARG A 140 19.87 1.75 -6.68
N ARG A 141 19.29 0.54 -6.81
CA ARG A 141 18.22 0.30 -7.79
C ARG A 141 16.95 1.06 -7.41
N VAL A 142 16.61 1.07 -6.14
CA VAL A 142 15.44 1.82 -5.64
C VAL A 142 15.61 3.32 -5.89
N GLU A 143 16.79 3.86 -5.62
CA GLU A 143 17.09 5.28 -5.86
C GLU A 143 16.89 5.68 -7.32
N LYS A 144 17.16 4.76 -8.24
CA LYS A 144 17.00 5.04 -9.67
C LYS A 144 15.55 5.09 -10.14
N ILE A 145 14.61 4.61 -9.34
CA ILE A 145 13.18 4.64 -9.69
C ILE A 145 12.69 6.07 -9.89
N GLU A 146 13.24 7.03 -9.13
CA GLU A 146 12.81 8.43 -9.23
C GLU A 146 13.37 9.16 -10.45
N ARG A 147 14.33 8.56 -11.14
CA ARG A 147 14.93 9.20 -12.32
C ARG A 147 14.04 9.03 -13.55
N THR A 148 13.92 10.09 -14.34
CA THR A 148 13.33 9.99 -15.67
C THR A 148 14.44 9.65 -16.66
N GLY A 149 14.08 9.20 -17.86
CA GLY A 149 15.06 8.92 -18.90
C GLY A 149 15.96 10.11 -19.25
N GLU A 150 15.46 11.33 -19.09
CA GLU A 150 16.19 12.55 -19.31
C GLU A 150 17.33 12.76 -18.30
N GLU A 151 17.14 12.29 -17.07
CA GLU A 151 18.12 12.43 -16.00
C GLU A 151 19.25 11.41 -16.09
N GLU A 152 19.13 10.40 -16.92
CA GLU A 152 20.13 9.37 -17.13
C GLU A 152 21.19 9.74 -18.18
N ALA A 153 20.97 10.82 -18.89
CA ALA A 153 21.85 11.27 -19.96
C ALA A 153 23.20 11.76 -19.45
#